data_477214bfc1718f4e2247f53f3d2a1551
#
_entry.id   477214bfc1718f4e2247f53f3d2a1551
#
_cell.length_a   1.000
_cell.length_b   1.000
_cell.length_c   1.000
_cell.angle_alpha   90.00
_cell.angle_beta   90.00
_cell.angle_gamma   90.00
#
_symmetry.space_group_name_H-M   'P 1'
#
loop_
_entity.id
_entity.type
_entity.pdbx_description
1 polymer ?
#
loop_
_entity_poly.entity_id
_entity_poly.type
_entity_poly.pdbx_seq_one_letter_code
_entity_poly.pdbx_strand_id
1 'polypeptide(L)'
;MKLSRMFAVAAAAGAALAAGCGGTPGGSADNVKPQTTASAKPDVAKAGNVTLTVWDQEVRGGQAAQIKRLNTEFMAKYPNVKIKRVAKSFEDLNTTLKLAVSGPKAPDVVEANQGLGVMGQLVKAKLIRPVDDYAKIYGWADRYPSLLLDLNRFQPTGTTFGAGNLYGLSQMGEIVGVFYNKKKVTQVPTTLAEFEKQVADAKAQGDVPVQFGNLDKWPGIHEYETVLGQTADKQAVRDFVFQKSGASFDTPEFTAAATKLQDWAKGGTFTPDFNGVGYDPAWKRFTGGKGRFLIAGTWLVADLAKRMGDNVGFFLMPGAQAGADPVALGGESLPFTITSKSQHPDVAAAYIDFLTDANAQKVLAETDNLPAMKSDTPSATTGLAGEVATAWTTLGKADGLIPYLDYTTTTFYDDVSAAIQKLLAGKTAPADFSKSVQGSVASSKASS
;
A
#
# COMPACT_ATOMS: atom_id res chain seq x y z
N MET A 1 44.02 -35.67 48.83
CA MET A 1 43.73 -35.47 50.26
C MET A 1 42.25 -35.15 50.37
N LYS A 2 41.48 -36.16 50.80
CA LYS A 2 40.67 -36.22 52.05
C LYS A 2 39.57 -35.12 52.10
N LEU A 3 38.34 -35.35 52.39
CA LEU A 3 37.37 -36.43 52.76
C LEU A 3 35.96 -35.85 52.63
N SER A 4 35.07 -36.48 51.99
CA SER A 4 33.85 -37.17 52.52
C SER A 4 33.22 -36.63 53.81
N ARG A 5 31.93 -36.30 53.73
CA ARG A 5 30.92 -36.96 54.59
C ARG A 5 29.48 -36.73 54.13
N MET A 6 28.82 -37.83 53.89
CA MET A 6 27.36 -38.04 53.81
C MET A 6 26.72 -37.76 55.18
N PHE A 7 25.46 -37.37 55.18
CA PHE A 7 24.47 -37.96 56.11
C PHE A 7 23.07 -37.89 55.45
N ALA A 8 22.41 -39.02 55.53
CA ALA A 8 21.07 -39.33 55.05
C ALA A 8 20.07 -39.45 56.22
N VAL A 9 18.81 -39.65 55.88
CA VAL A 9 17.67 -40.20 56.68
C VAL A 9 16.79 -39.08 57.25
N ALA A 10 15.46 -39.10 57.20
CA ALA A 10 14.45 -40.16 56.96
C ALA A 10 13.08 -39.57 56.53
N ALA A 11 12.29 -40.45 56.02
CA ALA A 11 10.92 -40.29 55.53
C ALA A 11 9.86 -40.08 56.63
N ALA A 12 8.76 -39.46 56.26
CA ALA A 12 7.44 -39.75 56.82
C ALA A 12 6.33 -39.50 55.78
N ALA A 13 5.53 -40.49 55.57
CA ALA A 13 4.44 -40.56 54.60
C ALA A 13 3.16 -39.88 55.16
N GLY A 14 2.43 -39.28 54.27
CA GLY A 14 1.07 -38.79 54.53
C GLY A 14 0.29 -38.73 53.20
N ALA A 15 -0.51 -39.74 52.95
CA ALA A 15 -1.42 -39.81 51.78
C ALA A 15 -2.67 -39.00 52.03
N ALA A 16 -3.03 -38.13 51.10
CA ALA A 16 -4.37 -37.61 50.92
C ALA A 16 -4.72 -37.57 49.42
N LEU A 17 -5.67 -38.42 49.04
CA LEU A 17 -6.31 -38.41 47.75
C LEU A 17 -7.13 -37.13 47.59
N ALA A 18 -6.90 -36.40 46.48
CA ALA A 18 -7.90 -35.52 45.90
C ALA A 18 -7.79 -35.63 44.37
N ALA A 19 -8.84 -36.14 43.77
CA ALA A 19 -9.03 -36.18 42.33
C ALA A 19 -9.13 -34.74 41.79
N GLY A 20 -8.29 -34.41 40.82
CA GLY A 20 -8.35 -33.16 40.10
C GLY A 20 -8.02 -33.41 38.64
N CYS A 21 -9.00 -33.13 37.80
CA CYS A 21 -9.02 -33.32 36.37
C CYS A 21 -7.78 -32.73 35.67
N GLY A 22 -7.18 -33.56 34.83
CA GLY A 22 -6.17 -33.14 33.88
C GLY A 22 -6.78 -32.18 32.83
N GLY A 23 -6.41 -30.93 32.91
CA GLY A 23 -6.62 -29.95 31.85
C GLY A 23 -5.34 -29.84 31.05
N THR A 24 -5.33 -30.36 29.84
CA THR A 24 -4.35 -30.01 28.81
C THR A 24 -4.36 -28.51 28.61
N PRO A 25 -3.19 -27.82 28.43
CA PRO A 25 -3.16 -26.45 28.00
C PRO A 25 -3.37 -26.41 26.49
N GLY A 26 -4.62 -26.59 26.06
CA GLY A 26 -5.09 -26.16 24.78
C GLY A 26 -5.42 -24.67 24.89
N GLY A 27 -4.50 -23.81 24.48
CA GLY A 27 -4.78 -22.40 24.35
C GLY A 27 -5.90 -22.19 23.35
N SER A 28 -7.09 -21.93 23.86
CA SER A 28 -8.20 -21.40 23.08
C SER A 28 -7.68 -20.16 22.39
N ALA A 29 -7.74 -20.15 21.04
CA ALA A 29 -7.59 -18.94 20.29
C ALA A 29 -8.74 -18.02 20.75
N ASP A 30 -8.46 -17.14 21.69
CA ASP A 30 -9.38 -16.11 22.11
C ASP A 30 -9.70 -15.29 20.86
N ASN A 31 -10.93 -15.49 20.35
CA ASN A 31 -11.52 -14.59 19.39
C ASN A 31 -11.41 -13.19 19.98
N VAL A 32 -10.48 -12.38 19.44
CA VAL A 32 -10.42 -10.95 19.75
C VAL A 32 -11.73 -10.37 19.24
N LYS A 33 -12.72 -10.30 20.12
CA LYS A 33 -13.97 -9.62 19.80
C LYS A 33 -13.64 -8.20 19.44
N PRO A 34 -14.28 -7.62 18.42
CA PRO A 34 -14.22 -6.19 18.16
C PRO A 34 -14.52 -5.47 19.48
N GLN A 35 -13.55 -4.72 19.98
CA GLN A 35 -13.73 -4.00 21.24
C GLN A 35 -14.20 -2.57 20.96
N THR A 36 -15.43 -2.43 20.47
CA THR A 36 -16.12 -1.17 20.70
C THR A 36 -17.19 -1.40 21.74
N THR A 37 -17.33 -0.48 22.65
CA THR A 37 -18.49 -0.38 23.55
C THR A 37 -19.58 0.49 22.92
N ALA A 38 -19.30 1.12 21.78
CA ALA A 38 -20.17 2.08 21.13
C ALA A 38 -21.21 1.37 20.25
N SER A 39 -22.47 1.53 20.62
CA SER A 39 -23.64 1.17 19.79
C SER A 39 -24.12 2.32 18.88
N ALA A 40 -23.52 3.51 19.02
CA ALA A 40 -23.81 4.73 18.30
C ALA A 40 -22.53 5.55 18.08
N LYS A 41 -22.60 6.59 17.23
CA LYS A 41 -21.46 7.50 17.01
C LYS A 41 -20.95 8.06 18.32
N PRO A 42 -19.64 7.92 18.63
CA PRO A 42 -19.06 8.45 19.84
C PRO A 42 -19.23 9.97 19.96
N ASP A 43 -19.55 10.45 21.16
CA ASP A 43 -19.57 11.87 21.45
C ASP A 43 -18.17 12.35 21.85
N VAL A 44 -17.39 12.73 20.84
CA VAL A 44 -15.98 13.16 21.01
C VAL A 44 -15.85 14.35 21.96
N ALA A 45 -16.85 15.26 22.00
CA ALA A 45 -16.81 16.42 22.88
C ALA A 45 -16.89 16.03 24.37
N LYS A 46 -17.47 14.87 24.68
CA LYS A 46 -17.56 14.32 26.04
C LYS A 46 -16.41 13.37 26.42
N ALA A 47 -15.46 13.12 25.54
CA ALA A 47 -14.34 12.21 25.81
C ALA A 47 -13.31 12.75 26.84
N GLY A 48 -13.51 13.97 27.36
CA GLY A 48 -12.49 14.65 28.16
C GLY A 48 -11.36 15.20 27.30
N ASN A 49 -10.28 15.65 27.94
CA ASN A 49 -9.09 16.12 27.21
C ASN A 49 -8.28 14.92 26.69
N VAL A 50 -8.17 14.80 25.39
CA VAL A 50 -7.48 13.68 24.70
C VAL A 50 -6.28 14.21 23.91
N THR A 51 -5.15 13.53 24.02
CA THR A 51 -4.04 13.68 23.07
C THR A 51 -3.98 12.43 22.21
N LEU A 52 -4.35 12.53 20.93
CA LEU A 52 -4.30 11.44 19.97
C LEU A 52 -2.95 11.47 19.25
N THR A 53 -2.13 10.46 19.43
CA THR A 53 -0.84 10.32 18.72
C THR A 53 -1.05 9.60 17.41
N VAL A 54 -0.71 10.25 16.28
CA VAL A 54 -0.93 9.75 14.93
C VAL A 54 0.41 9.63 14.20
N TRP A 55 0.70 8.45 13.64
CA TRP A 55 1.85 8.22 12.78
C TRP A 55 1.38 8.01 11.34
N ASP A 56 1.96 8.76 10.42
CA ASP A 56 1.60 8.72 9.01
C ASP A 56 2.81 8.95 8.10
N GLN A 57 2.64 8.62 6.81
CA GLN A 57 3.64 8.87 5.76
C GLN A 57 3.34 10.10 4.89
N GLU A 58 2.40 10.93 5.23
CA GLU A 58 1.91 12.04 4.43
C GLU A 58 2.93 13.20 4.41
N VAL A 59 4.10 12.96 3.79
CA VAL A 59 5.27 13.89 3.80
C VAL A 59 5.45 14.66 2.49
N ARG A 60 4.84 14.21 1.37
CA ARG A 60 4.95 14.88 0.08
C ARG A 60 4.04 16.11 0.02
N GLY A 61 4.31 17.02 -0.93
CA GLY A 61 3.68 18.33 -0.99
C GLY A 61 2.17 18.37 -0.76
N GLY A 62 1.37 17.73 -1.61
CA GLY A 62 -0.08 17.65 -1.48
C GLY A 62 -0.53 16.87 -0.25
N GLN A 63 0.11 15.72 0.00
CA GLN A 63 -0.16 14.87 1.15
C GLN A 63 0.05 15.61 2.48
N ALA A 64 1.18 16.27 2.65
CA ALA A 64 1.46 17.05 3.86
C ALA A 64 0.50 18.25 4.03
N ALA A 65 0.08 18.88 2.94
CA ALA A 65 -0.85 19.98 2.98
C ALA A 65 -2.24 19.55 3.44
N GLN A 66 -2.78 18.46 2.87
CA GLN A 66 -4.11 17.94 3.20
C GLN A 66 -4.18 17.49 4.66
N ILE A 67 -3.25 16.65 5.14
CA ILE A 67 -3.32 16.12 6.51
C ILE A 67 -3.11 17.22 7.56
N LYS A 68 -2.27 18.22 7.27
CA LYS A 68 -2.12 19.40 8.15
C LYS A 68 -3.44 20.17 8.25
N ARG A 69 -4.13 20.40 7.13
CA ARG A 69 -5.41 21.10 7.10
C ARG A 69 -6.49 20.31 7.83
N LEU A 70 -6.65 19.04 7.54
CA LEU A 70 -7.64 18.17 8.19
C LEU A 70 -7.40 18.04 9.69
N ASN A 71 -6.16 17.92 10.15
CA ASN A 71 -5.82 17.92 11.56
C ASN A 71 -6.21 19.25 12.25
N THR A 72 -6.00 20.37 11.58
CA THR A 72 -6.39 21.68 12.09
C THR A 72 -7.90 21.80 12.21
N GLU A 73 -8.64 21.38 11.19
CA GLU A 73 -10.10 21.39 11.16
C GLU A 73 -10.71 20.43 12.20
N PHE A 74 -10.11 19.24 12.39
CA PHE A 74 -10.53 18.28 13.42
C PHE A 74 -10.38 18.88 14.83
N MET A 75 -9.22 19.47 15.14
CA MET A 75 -9.00 20.12 16.45
C MET A 75 -9.87 21.36 16.65
N ALA A 76 -10.22 22.08 15.59
CA ALA A 76 -11.20 23.19 15.68
C ALA A 76 -12.62 22.68 15.99
N LYS A 77 -13.01 21.56 15.39
CA LYS A 77 -14.31 20.91 15.65
C LYS A 77 -14.37 20.29 17.06
N TYR A 78 -13.26 19.78 17.57
CA TYR A 78 -13.15 19.14 18.89
C TYR A 78 -12.00 19.76 19.71
N PRO A 79 -12.23 20.92 20.35
CA PRO A 79 -11.18 21.65 21.07
C PRO A 79 -10.56 20.90 22.27
N ASN A 80 -11.26 19.86 22.74
CA ASN A 80 -10.79 18.94 23.78
C ASN A 80 -9.82 17.87 23.25
N VAL A 81 -9.61 17.79 21.93
CA VAL A 81 -8.69 16.81 21.31
C VAL A 81 -7.46 17.53 20.74
N LYS A 82 -6.28 17.04 21.09
CA LYS A 82 -4.99 17.45 20.52
C LYS A 82 -4.43 16.34 19.65
N ILE A 83 -4.16 16.63 18.37
CA ILE A 83 -3.44 15.70 17.48
C ILE A 83 -1.93 15.90 17.64
N LYS A 84 -1.24 14.85 18.06
CA LYS A 84 0.22 14.76 18.06
C LYS A 84 0.66 13.92 16.87
N ARG A 85 0.92 14.58 15.75
CA ARG A 85 1.35 13.94 14.51
C ARG A 85 2.85 13.61 14.52
N VAL A 86 3.22 12.43 14.02
CA VAL A 86 4.58 11.99 13.70
C VAL A 86 4.62 11.54 12.26
N ALA A 87 5.09 12.42 11.39
CA ALA A 87 5.26 12.12 9.96
C ALA A 87 6.59 11.41 9.70
N LYS A 88 6.58 10.40 8.84
CA LYS A 88 7.74 9.59 8.47
C LYS A 88 7.76 9.37 6.95
N SER A 89 8.93 9.07 6.38
CA SER A 89 8.96 8.50 5.02
C SER A 89 8.29 7.11 5.00
N PHE A 90 7.92 6.62 3.82
CA PHE A 90 7.36 5.27 3.67
C PHE A 90 8.33 4.22 4.25
N GLU A 91 9.61 4.32 3.93
CA GLU A 91 10.65 3.40 4.38
C GLU A 91 10.85 3.46 5.91
N ASP A 92 10.90 4.67 6.48
CA ASP A 92 11.06 4.86 7.93
C ASP A 92 9.81 4.39 8.69
N LEU A 93 8.62 4.59 8.13
CA LEU A 93 7.38 4.09 8.73
C LEU A 93 7.41 2.57 8.78
N ASN A 94 7.61 1.90 7.65
CA ASN A 94 7.59 0.43 7.56
C ASN A 94 8.64 -0.22 8.47
N THR A 95 9.86 0.33 8.53
CA THR A 95 10.94 -0.24 9.37
C THR A 95 10.71 -0.04 10.86
N THR A 96 10.03 1.02 11.28
CA THR A 96 9.86 1.38 12.70
C THR A 96 8.50 1.04 13.28
N LEU A 97 7.48 0.81 12.42
CA LEU A 97 6.08 0.70 12.81
C LEU A 97 5.84 -0.43 13.83
N LYS A 98 6.29 -1.66 13.52
CA LYS A 98 6.07 -2.82 14.39
C LYS A 98 6.62 -2.61 15.79
N LEU A 99 7.82 -2.03 15.90
CA LEU A 99 8.42 -1.71 17.19
C LEU A 99 7.62 -0.64 17.93
N ALA A 100 7.18 0.41 17.21
CA ALA A 100 6.42 1.50 17.81
C ALA A 100 5.09 1.02 18.41
N VAL A 101 4.30 0.25 17.64
CA VAL A 101 2.97 -0.21 18.08
C VAL A 101 3.04 -1.33 19.13
N SER A 102 4.15 -2.07 19.23
CA SER A 102 4.37 -3.05 20.29
C SER A 102 4.91 -2.43 21.58
N GLY A 103 5.45 -1.22 21.53
CA GLY A 103 6.07 -0.53 22.65
C GLY A 103 5.08 -0.03 23.71
N PRO A 104 5.57 0.44 24.86
CA PRO A 104 4.71 0.98 25.95
C PRO A 104 4.10 2.34 25.62
N LYS A 105 4.64 3.07 24.65
CA LYS A 105 4.16 4.37 24.16
C LYS A 105 3.66 4.24 22.72
N ALA A 106 2.87 3.19 22.45
CA ALA A 106 2.30 2.98 21.14
C ALA A 106 1.45 4.20 20.71
N PRO A 107 1.52 4.62 19.44
CA PRO A 107 0.59 5.62 18.93
C PRO A 107 -0.85 5.09 18.95
N ASP A 108 -1.81 5.99 18.91
CA ASP A 108 -3.24 5.64 18.87
C ASP A 108 -3.68 5.23 17.48
N VAL A 109 -3.25 5.99 16.48
CA VAL A 109 -3.57 5.78 15.07
C VAL A 109 -2.26 5.70 14.28
N VAL A 110 -2.19 4.74 13.37
CA VAL A 110 -1.04 4.60 12.47
C VAL A 110 -1.51 4.29 11.06
N GLU A 111 -0.82 4.82 10.08
CA GLU A 111 -0.84 4.27 8.73
C GLU A 111 -0.02 2.99 8.67
N ALA A 112 -0.52 1.99 7.94
CA ALA A 112 0.18 0.73 7.76
C ALA A 112 -0.02 0.22 6.33
N ASN A 113 1.05 -0.22 5.67
CA ASN A 113 0.94 -0.77 4.32
C ASN A 113 0.07 -2.03 4.32
N GLN A 114 -0.80 -2.14 3.32
CA GLN A 114 -1.71 -3.27 3.15
C GLN A 114 -0.95 -4.59 2.95
N GLY A 115 -1.70 -5.65 2.73
CA GLY A 115 -1.15 -6.98 2.46
C GLY A 115 -0.57 -7.70 3.68
N LEU A 116 -0.02 -8.87 3.42
CA LEU A 116 0.45 -9.77 4.48
C LEU A 116 1.80 -9.37 5.08
N GLY A 117 2.58 -8.53 4.38
CA GLY A 117 3.91 -8.10 4.80
C GLY A 117 3.91 -7.16 6.01
N VAL A 118 2.95 -6.24 6.08
CA VAL A 118 2.86 -5.26 7.17
C VAL A 118 1.56 -5.43 7.96
N MET A 119 0.40 -5.05 7.39
CA MET A 119 -0.87 -5.13 8.15
C MET A 119 -1.17 -6.55 8.61
N GLY A 120 -0.97 -7.57 7.77
CA GLY A 120 -1.18 -8.97 8.16
C GLY A 120 -0.34 -9.37 9.37
N GLN A 121 0.91 -8.89 9.45
CA GLN A 121 1.78 -9.13 10.61
C GLN A 121 1.29 -8.40 11.87
N LEU A 122 0.76 -7.18 11.73
CA LEU A 122 0.18 -6.44 12.85
C LEU A 122 -1.10 -7.11 13.35
N VAL A 123 -1.95 -7.62 12.45
CA VAL A 123 -3.16 -8.38 12.78
C VAL A 123 -2.79 -9.68 13.50
N LYS A 124 -1.87 -10.48 12.93
CA LYS A 124 -1.38 -11.74 13.54
C LYS A 124 -0.85 -11.51 14.96
N ALA A 125 -0.12 -10.42 15.17
CA ALA A 125 0.42 -10.04 16.47
C ALA A 125 -0.60 -9.31 17.37
N LYS A 126 -1.85 -9.13 16.94
CA LYS A 126 -2.92 -8.40 17.66
C LYS A 126 -2.50 -6.97 18.06
N LEU A 127 -1.73 -6.29 17.23
CA LEU A 127 -1.19 -4.94 17.47
C LEU A 127 -2.12 -3.84 16.95
N ILE A 128 -2.99 -4.14 16.00
CA ILE A 128 -4.08 -3.29 15.53
C ILE A 128 -5.42 -3.99 15.75
N ARG A 129 -6.47 -3.21 15.92
CA ARG A 129 -7.80 -3.75 16.21
C ARG A 129 -8.70 -3.75 14.98
N PRO A 130 -9.67 -4.68 14.88
CA PRO A 130 -10.73 -4.61 13.88
C PRO A 130 -11.59 -3.37 14.13
N VAL A 131 -12.12 -2.80 13.03
CA VAL A 131 -12.92 -1.56 13.06
C VAL A 131 -14.32 -1.75 12.45
N ASP A 132 -14.79 -2.99 12.31
CA ASP A 132 -16.08 -3.30 11.68
C ASP A 132 -17.27 -2.62 12.37
N ASP A 133 -17.26 -2.54 13.70
CA ASP A 133 -18.33 -1.87 14.44
C ASP A 133 -18.36 -0.37 14.12
N TYR A 134 -17.18 0.28 14.04
CA TYR A 134 -17.10 1.67 13.60
C TYR A 134 -17.51 1.84 12.14
N ALA A 135 -17.08 0.91 11.27
CA ALA A 135 -17.47 0.92 9.87
C ALA A 135 -19.00 0.89 9.71
N LYS A 136 -19.69 0.07 10.53
CA LYS A 136 -21.15 0.03 10.58
C LYS A 136 -21.76 1.33 11.14
N ILE A 137 -21.22 1.87 12.24
CA ILE A 137 -21.72 3.09 12.90
C ILE A 137 -21.61 4.31 11.99
N TYR A 138 -20.50 4.41 11.23
CA TYR A 138 -20.21 5.55 10.35
C TYR A 138 -20.67 5.34 8.91
N GLY A 139 -21.04 4.12 8.52
CA GLY A 139 -21.46 3.78 7.16
C GLY A 139 -20.28 3.76 6.16
N TRP A 140 -19.09 3.34 6.60
CA TRP A 140 -17.89 3.38 5.76
C TRP A 140 -18.00 2.47 4.54
N ALA A 141 -18.63 1.30 4.65
CA ALA A 141 -18.80 0.36 3.55
C ALA A 141 -19.55 0.96 2.35
N ASP A 142 -20.44 1.90 2.58
CA ASP A 142 -21.23 2.54 1.51
C ASP A 142 -20.43 3.58 0.74
N ARG A 143 -19.32 4.06 1.32
CA ARG A 143 -18.49 5.14 0.76
C ARG A 143 -17.41 4.66 -0.19
N TYR A 144 -17.00 3.39 -0.09
CA TYR A 144 -15.84 2.85 -0.81
C TYR A 144 -16.21 1.80 -1.85
N PRO A 145 -15.47 1.68 -2.95
CA PRO A 145 -15.49 0.48 -3.79
C PRO A 145 -15.14 -0.76 -2.96
N SER A 146 -15.78 -1.90 -3.24
CA SER A 146 -15.54 -3.14 -2.48
C SER A 146 -14.07 -3.58 -2.49
N LEU A 147 -13.42 -3.48 -3.66
CA LEU A 147 -12.01 -3.83 -3.79
C LEU A 147 -11.12 -3.06 -2.80
N LEU A 148 -11.35 -1.74 -2.62
CA LEU A 148 -10.55 -0.93 -1.69
C LEU A 148 -10.80 -1.34 -0.24
N LEU A 149 -12.04 -1.67 0.13
CA LEU A 149 -12.31 -2.21 1.47
C LEU A 149 -11.65 -3.58 1.68
N ASP A 150 -11.60 -4.41 0.64
CA ASP A 150 -11.00 -5.74 0.71
C ASP A 150 -9.47 -5.65 0.91
N LEU A 151 -8.82 -4.60 0.40
CA LEU A 151 -7.41 -4.33 0.67
C LEU A 151 -7.09 -4.10 2.16
N ASN A 152 -8.09 -3.79 2.99
CA ASN A 152 -7.95 -3.56 4.43
C ASN A 152 -8.58 -4.68 5.28
N ARG A 153 -8.99 -5.79 4.64
CA ARG A 153 -9.61 -6.92 5.32
C ARG A 153 -8.64 -8.06 5.55
N PHE A 154 -8.66 -8.59 6.76
CA PHE A 154 -7.86 -9.75 7.16
C PHE A 154 -8.67 -10.69 8.03
N GLN A 155 -8.44 -11.99 7.89
CA GLN A 155 -8.85 -12.93 8.92
C GLN A 155 -8.10 -12.63 10.23
N PRO A 156 -8.69 -12.87 11.42
CA PRO A 156 -8.03 -12.57 12.71
C PRO A 156 -6.68 -13.26 12.91
N THR A 157 -6.39 -14.31 12.16
CA THR A 157 -5.08 -14.97 12.13
C THR A 157 -3.99 -14.15 11.47
N GLY A 158 -4.35 -13.12 10.66
CA GLY A 158 -3.41 -12.33 9.88
C GLY A 158 -2.76 -13.07 8.71
N THR A 159 -3.25 -14.28 8.38
CA THR A 159 -2.70 -15.12 7.31
C THR A 159 -3.53 -15.11 6.03
N THR A 160 -4.73 -14.54 6.07
CA THR A 160 -5.62 -14.38 4.91
C THR A 160 -5.91 -12.91 4.71
N PHE A 161 -5.70 -12.44 3.48
CA PHE A 161 -5.87 -11.09 3.01
C PHE A 161 -7.06 -10.99 2.04
N GLY A 162 -7.77 -9.88 2.03
CA GLY A 162 -8.91 -9.65 1.15
C GLY A 162 -10.25 -10.18 1.69
N ALA A 163 -10.30 -10.69 2.92
CA ALA A 163 -11.51 -11.19 3.56
C ALA A 163 -11.39 -11.16 5.08
N GLY A 164 -12.51 -11.18 5.78
CA GLY A 164 -12.56 -11.12 7.24
C GLY A 164 -12.88 -9.72 7.76
N ASN A 165 -12.29 -9.36 8.89
CA ASN A 165 -12.55 -8.08 9.55
C ASN A 165 -11.83 -6.92 8.83
N LEU A 166 -12.42 -5.73 8.87
CA LEU A 166 -11.80 -4.49 8.44
C LEU A 166 -10.87 -3.97 9.54
N TYR A 167 -9.65 -3.53 9.16
CA TYR A 167 -8.64 -3.05 10.13
C TYR A 167 -8.23 -1.59 9.92
N GLY A 168 -8.67 -0.93 8.88
CA GLY A 168 -8.36 0.47 8.62
C GLY A 168 -9.15 1.02 7.44
N LEU A 169 -8.92 2.31 7.17
CA LEU A 169 -9.55 3.02 6.08
C LEU A 169 -8.59 4.04 5.49
N SER A 170 -8.40 4.02 4.19
CA SER A 170 -7.56 4.98 3.48
C SER A 170 -8.36 6.20 3.08
N GLN A 171 -7.70 7.35 3.02
CA GLN A 171 -8.33 8.58 2.57
C GLN A 171 -8.13 8.84 1.07
N MET A 172 -7.01 8.40 0.50
CA MET A 172 -6.63 8.66 -0.88
C MET A 172 -6.69 7.39 -1.72
N GLY A 173 -7.12 7.55 -2.99
CA GLY A 173 -6.89 6.60 -4.05
C GLY A 173 -5.48 6.76 -4.62
N GLU A 174 -4.88 5.69 -5.08
CA GLU A 174 -3.58 5.69 -5.74
C GLU A 174 -3.60 4.82 -6.99
N ILE A 175 -3.03 5.31 -8.07
CA ILE A 175 -2.76 4.54 -9.29
C ILE A 175 -1.36 4.87 -9.79
N VAL A 176 -0.72 3.88 -10.38
CA VAL A 176 0.50 4.09 -11.15
C VAL A 176 0.14 4.24 -12.61
N GLY A 177 0.68 5.27 -13.23
CA GLY A 177 0.51 5.55 -14.65
C GLY A 177 1.72 6.28 -15.22
N VAL A 178 1.55 6.89 -16.36
CA VAL A 178 2.63 7.53 -17.11
C VAL A 178 2.46 9.03 -17.08
N PHE A 179 3.33 9.71 -16.34
CA PHE A 179 3.49 11.15 -16.45
C PHE A 179 4.35 11.46 -17.68
N TYR A 180 4.02 12.49 -18.44
CA TYR A 180 4.75 12.87 -19.64
C TYR A 180 5.02 14.37 -19.72
N ASN A 181 6.13 14.72 -20.34
CA ASN A 181 6.51 16.10 -20.60
C ASN A 181 5.83 16.58 -21.89
N LYS A 182 4.82 17.47 -21.77
CA LYS A 182 4.05 18.02 -22.90
C LYS A 182 4.89 18.80 -23.92
N LYS A 183 6.07 19.28 -23.52
CA LYS A 183 7.02 19.92 -24.45
C LYS A 183 7.72 18.92 -25.38
N LYS A 184 7.76 17.65 -25.01
CA LYS A 184 8.45 16.57 -25.74
C LYS A 184 7.50 15.55 -26.35
N VAL A 185 6.32 15.39 -25.78
CA VAL A 185 5.28 14.47 -26.22
C VAL A 185 4.06 15.29 -26.60
N THR A 186 3.86 15.44 -27.89
CA THR A 186 2.75 16.23 -28.46
C THR A 186 1.49 15.39 -28.70
N GLN A 187 1.63 14.08 -28.75
CA GLN A 187 0.54 13.14 -28.93
C GLN A 187 0.65 12.00 -27.90
N VAL A 188 -0.38 11.85 -27.08
CA VAL A 188 -0.45 10.76 -26.10
C VAL A 188 -0.62 9.44 -26.85
N PRO A 189 0.21 8.41 -26.56
CA PRO A 189 0.08 7.11 -27.22
C PRO A 189 -1.22 6.41 -26.81
N THR A 190 -1.91 5.81 -27.76
CA THR A 190 -3.17 5.09 -27.59
C THR A 190 -3.00 3.57 -27.58
N THR A 191 -1.80 3.10 -27.93
CA THR A 191 -1.40 1.69 -27.88
C THR A 191 -0.02 1.54 -27.27
N LEU A 192 0.28 0.35 -26.72
CA LEU A 192 1.60 0.03 -26.22
C LEU A 192 2.67 0.15 -27.31
N ALA A 193 2.34 -0.24 -28.56
CA ALA A 193 3.25 -0.11 -29.69
C ALA A 193 3.58 1.36 -30.00
N GLU A 194 2.61 2.28 -29.91
CA GLU A 194 2.86 3.71 -30.06
C GLU A 194 3.73 4.27 -28.92
N PHE A 195 3.52 3.83 -27.68
CA PHE A 195 4.39 4.17 -26.56
C PHE A 195 5.84 3.72 -26.83
N GLU A 196 6.03 2.45 -27.19
CA GLU A 196 7.35 1.88 -27.51
C GLU A 196 8.02 2.58 -28.70
N LYS A 197 7.25 3.00 -29.71
CA LYS A 197 7.76 3.84 -30.80
C LYS A 197 8.27 5.16 -30.29
N GLN A 198 7.52 5.85 -29.45
CA GLN A 198 7.96 7.14 -28.86
C GLN A 198 9.20 6.97 -27.96
N VAL A 199 9.34 5.84 -27.27
CA VAL A 199 10.56 5.45 -26.55
C VAL A 199 11.75 5.32 -27.50
N ALA A 200 11.57 4.63 -28.64
CA ALA A 200 12.61 4.51 -29.65
C ALA A 200 12.99 5.85 -30.28
N ASP A 201 12.00 6.69 -30.59
CA ASP A 201 12.22 8.05 -31.12
C ASP A 201 12.99 8.94 -30.13
N ALA A 202 12.72 8.81 -28.83
CA ALA A 202 13.46 9.53 -27.78
C ALA A 202 14.95 9.15 -27.78
N LYS A 203 15.24 7.86 -27.82
CA LYS A 203 16.61 7.34 -27.86
C LYS A 203 17.36 7.82 -29.11
N ALA A 204 16.72 7.75 -30.27
CA ALA A 204 17.31 8.21 -31.54
C ALA A 204 17.68 9.72 -31.48
N GLN A 205 17.00 10.50 -30.65
CA GLN A 205 17.27 11.91 -30.42
C GLN A 205 18.25 12.17 -29.25
N GLY A 206 18.82 11.12 -28.65
CA GLY A 206 19.73 11.23 -27.50
C GLY A 206 19.06 11.64 -26.19
N ASP A 207 17.74 11.53 -26.12
CA ASP A 207 16.97 11.82 -24.89
C ASP A 207 16.81 10.56 -24.04
N VAL A 208 16.58 10.72 -22.74
CA VAL A 208 16.18 9.62 -21.86
C VAL A 208 14.70 9.37 -22.07
N PRO A 209 14.27 8.16 -22.54
CA PRO A 209 12.85 7.94 -22.76
C PRO A 209 12.04 7.99 -21.48
N VAL A 210 12.39 7.15 -20.51
CA VAL A 210 11.71 7.03 -19.21
C VAL A 210 12.69 7.34 -18.08
N GLN A 211 12.38 8.34 -17.27
CA GLN A 211 13.11 8.58 -16.03
C GLN A 211 12.72 7.51 -15.02
N PHE A 212 13.72 6.78 -14.54
CA PHE A 212 13.54 5.67 -13.62
C PHE A 212 14.67 5.64 -12.59
N GLY A 213 14.34 5.35 -11.34
CA GLY A 213 15.30 5.16 -10.26
C GLY A 213 14.83 3.99 -9.39
N ASN A 214 15.70 2.98 -9.22
CA ASN A 214 15.38 1.70 -8.58
C ASN A 214 16.32 1.35 -7.42
N LEU A 215 17.04 2.33 -6.87
CA LEU A 215 17.88 2.11 -5.67
C LEU A 215 17.00 1.70 -4.48
N ASP A 216 15.80 2.29 -4.37
CA ASP A 216 14.82 2.01 -3.32
C ASP A 216 14.07 0.69 -3.56
N LYS A 217 14.32 -0.02 -4.66
CA LYS A 217 13.83 -1.33 -5.09
C LYS A 217 12.35 -1.38 -5.48
N TRP A 218 11.46 -0.80 -4.68
CA TRP A 218 10.01 -0.82 -4.95
C TRP A 218 9.60 -0.19 -6.28
N PRO A 219 10.27 0.85 -6.83
CA PRO A 219 9.87 1.38 -8.13
C PRO A 219 9.96 0.34 -9.25
N GLY A 220 10.91 -0.58 -9.18
CA GLY A 220 11.00 -1.69 -10.14
C GLY A 220 9.81 -2.64 -10.11
N ILE A 221 9.15 -2.80 -8.94
CA ILE A 221 7.91 -3.58 -8.85
C ILE A 221 6.84 -2.88 -9.68
N HIS A 222 6.67 -1.57 -9.54
CA HIS A 222 5.67 -0.79 -10.28
C HIS A 222 5.92 -0.81 -11.80
N GLU A 223 7.18 -0.77 -12.25
CA GLU A 223 7.50 -0.93 -13.67
C GLU A 223 7.07 -2.30 -14.20
N TYR A 224 7.36 -3.36 -13.44
CA TYR A 224 6.94 -4.72 -13.77
C TYR A 224 5.41 -4.85 -13.82
N GLU A 225 4.72 -4.36 -12.79
CA GLU A 225 3.26 -4.40 -12.69
C GLU A 225 2.57 -3.56 -13.77
N THR A 226 3.17 -2.44 -14.17
CA THR A 226 2.66 -1.62 -15.28
C THR A 226 2.66 -2.42 -16.59
N VAL A 227 3.73 -3.18 -16.84
CA VAL A 227 3.79 -4.08 -17.99
C VAL A 227 2.84 -5.27 -17.82
N LEU A 228 2.79 -5.85 -16.61
CA LEU A 228 1.94 -7.00 -16.29
C LEU A 228 0.46 -6.71 -16.56
N GLY A 229 -0.01 -5.51 -16.20
CA GLY A 229 -1.38 -5.07 -16.50
C GLY A 229 -1.70 -5.02 -17.99
N GLN A 230 -0.70 -5.05 -18.89
CA GLN A 230 -0.89 -5.07 -20.34
C GLN A 230 -0.70 -6.48 -20.94
N THR A 231 -0.20 -7.43 -20.17
CA THR A 231 0.11 -8.80 -20.67
C THR A 231 -0.74 -9.87 -20.03
N ALA A 232 -1.23 -9.65 -18.81
CA ALA A 232 -2.01 -10.61 -18.03
C ALA A 232 -3.46 -10.18 -17.89
N ASP A 233 -4.34 -11.16 -17.71
CA ASP A 233 -5.72 -10.90 -17.28
C ASP A 233 -5.73 -10.29 -15.87
N LYS A 234 -6.50 -9.20 -15.68
CA LYS A 234 -6.61 -8.49 -14.40
C LYS A 234 -7.09 -9.38 -13.25
N GLN A 235 -7.96 -10.36 -13.54
CA GLN A 235 -8.44 -11.29 -12.54
C GLN A 235 -7.36 -12.27 -12.11
N ALA A 236 -6.49 -12.73 -13.03
CA ALA A 236 -5.34 -13.58 -12.69
C ALA A 236 -4.36 -12.86 -11.75
N VAL A 237 -4.13 -11.55 -11.96
CA VAL A 237 -3.30 -10.75 -11.05
C VAL A 237 -3.97 -10.61 -9.68
N ARG A 238 -5.26 -10.29 -9.64
CA ARG A 238 -6.02 -10.22 -8.37
C ARG A 238 -6.01 -11.55 -7.62
N ASP A 239 -6.26 -12.66 -8.32
CA ASP A 239 -6.27 -14.00 -7.72
C ASP A 239 -4.90 -14.35 -7.14
N PHE A 240 -3.82 -13.93 -7.80
CA PHE A 240 -2.47 -14.11 -7.28
C PHE A 240 -2.26 -13.29 -5.99
N VAL A 241 -2.60 -12.00 -5.99
CA VAL A 241 -2.42 -11.12 -4.82
C VAL A 241 -3.25 -11.61 -3.62
N PHE A 242 -4.50 -11.99 -3.85
CA PHE A 242 -5.38 -12.54 -2.79
C PHE A 242 -5.15 -14.03 -2.52
N GLN A 243 -4.11 -14.63 -3.09
CA GLN A 243 -3.72 -16.04 -2.88
C GLN A 243 -4.85 -17.04 -3.13
N LYS A 244 -5.69 -16.81 -4.12
CA LYS A 244 -6.76 -17.74 -4.52
C LYS A 244 -6.19 -19.08 -4.93
N SER A 245 -6.97 -20.15 -4.72
CA SER A 245 -6.56 -21.51 -5.09
C SER A 245 -6.25 -21.59 -6.59
N GLY A 246 -5.11 -22.16 -6.94
CA GLY A 246 -4.65 -22.31 -8.32
C GLY A 246 -3.91 -21.08 -8.90
N ALA A 247 -3.91 -19.95 -8.21
CA ALA A 247 -3.16 -18.78 -8.67
C ALA A 247 -1.64 -19.02 -8.61
N SER A 248 -0.92 -18.61 -9.66
CA SER A 248 0.53 -18.81 -9.80
C SER A 248 1.19 -17.59 -10.41
N PHE A 249 2.43 -17.32 -9.99
CA PHE A 249 3.30 -16.33 -10.63
C PHE A 249 4.05 -16.92 -11.84
N ASP A 250 4.29 -18.23 -11.84
CA ASP A 250 4.95 -18.94 -12.95
C ASP A 250 3.94 -19.29 -14.03
N THR A 251 3.53 -18.26 -14.79
CA THR A 251 2.63 -18.38 -15.96
C THR A 251 3.26 -17.72 -17.18
N PRO A 252 2.79 -18.05 -18.40
CA PRO A 252 3.26 -17.41 -19.63
C PRO A 252 3.09 -15.89 -19.63
N GLU A 253 1.98 -15.37 -19.10
CA GLU A 253 1.64 -13.95 -19.09
C GLU A 253 2.55 -13.14 -18.15
N PHE A 254 2.83 -13.66 -16.95
CA PHE A 254 3.76 -13.05 -15.99
C PHE A 254 5.20 -13.12 -16.52
N THR A 255 5.56 -14.22 -17.18
CA THR A 255 6.87 -14.35 -17.86
C THR A 255 7.00 -13.41 -19.06
N ALA A 256 5.92 -13.18 -19.82
CA ALA A 256 5.91 -12.20 -20.90
C ALA A 256 6.13 -10.77 -20.40
N ALA A 257 5.53 -10.41 -19.25
CA ALA A 257 5.79 -9.12 -18.60
C ALA A 257 7.27 -8.98 -18.21
N ALA A 258 7.86 -10.03 -17.61
CA ALA A 258 9.28 -10.05 -17.25
C ALA A 258 10.19 -9.92 -18.48
N THR A 259 9.84 -10.58 -19.59
CA THR A 259 10.57 -10.48 -20.85
C THR A 259 10.55 -9.06 -21.38
N LYS A 260 9.36 -8.46 -21.48
CA LYS A 260 9.19 -7.09 -21.98
C LYS A 260 9.94 -6.07 -21.11
N LEU A 261 9.83 -6.17 -19.78
CA LEU A 261 10.54 -5.29 -18.87
C LEU A 261 12.07 -5.42 -19.02
N GLN A 262 12.58 -6.64 -19.15
CA GLN A 262 14.00 -6.86 -19.38
C GLN A 262 14.46 -6.32 -20.74
N ASP A 263 13.63 -6.44 -21.78
CA ASP A 263 13.91 -5.89 -23.10
C ASP A 263 13.93 -4.36 -23.07
N TRP A 264 13.03 -3.72 -22.34
CA TRP A 264 13.07 -2.29 -22.11
C TRP A 264 14.38 -1.84 -21.43
N ALA A 265 14.80 -2.57 -20.40
CA ALA A 265 16.05 -2.26 -19.69
C ALA A 265 17.27 -2.43 -20.58
N LYS A 266 17.40 -3.57 -21.28
CA LYS A 266 18.49 -3.83 -22.24
C LYS A 266 18.47 -2.87 -23.42
N GLY A 267 17.28 -2.50 -23.85
CA GLY A 267 17.04 -1.57 -24.94
C GLY A 267 17.37 -0.12 -24.59
N GLY A 268 17.70 0.24 -23.34
CA GLY A 268 18.02 1.61 -22.93
C GLY A 268 16.78 2.51 -22.84
N THR A 269 15.63 1.94 -22.45
CA THR A 269 14.40 2.70 -22.19
C THR A 269 14.53 3.58 -20.96
N PHE A 270 15.25 3.10 -19.96
CA PHE A 270 15.36 3.75 -18.65
C PHE A 270 16.58 4.65 -18.51
N THR A 271 16.56 5.49 -17.48
CA THR A 271 17.73 6.25 -17.02
C THR A 271 18.98 5.35 -16.94
N PRO A 272 20.14 5.75 -17.49
CA PRO A 272 21.39 5.02 -17.26
C PRO A 272 21.63 4.81 -15.76
N ASP A 273 22.14 3.66 -15.38
CA ASP A 273 22.45 3.27 -14.00
C ASP A 273 21.26 3.35 -13.03
N PHE A 274 20.04 3.14 -13.51
CA PHE A 274 18.79 3.26 -12.75
C PHE A 274 18.79 2.49 -11.41
N ASN A 275 19.46 1.33 -11.30
CA ASN A 275 19.57 0.60 -10.05
C ASN A 275 20.44 1.31 -8.98
N GLY A 276 21.22 2.31 -9.38
CA GLY A 276 22.00 3.19 -8.49
C GLY A 276 21.37 4.56 -8.28
N VAL A 277 20.22 4.83 -8.89
CA VAL A 277 19.49 6.11 -8.80
C VAL A 277 18.27 5.91 -7.90
N GLY A 278 18.10 6.77 -6.86
CA GLY A 278 16.90 6.76 -6.02
C GLY A 278 15.67 7.28 -6.75
N TYR A 279 14.50 6.90 -6.27
CA TYR A 279 13.20 7.34 -6.81
C TYR A 279 13.07 8.86 -6.83
N ASP A 280 13.35 9.51 -5.69
CA ASP A 280 13.24 10.97 -5.57
C ASP A 280 14.19 11.74 -6.52
N PRO A 281 15.48 11.38 -6.65
CA PRO A 281 16.33 11.95 -7.70
C PRO A 281 15.80 11.75 -9.12
N ALA A 282 15.20 10.59 -9.44
CA ALA A 282 14.68 10.31 -10.78
C ALA A 282 13.53 11.25 -11.16
N TRP A 283 12.47 11.32 -10.35
CA TRP A 283 11.34 12.20 -10.68
C TRP A 283 11.74 13.69 -10.64
N LYS A 284 12.69 14.09 -9.79
CA LYS A 284 13.23 15.47 -9.80
C LYS A 284 13.98 15.80 -11.08
N ARG A 285 14.71 14.83 -11.68
CA ARG A 285 15.32 14.98 -13.01
C ARG A 285 14.24 15.16 -14.09
N PHE A 286 13.15 14.41 -14.03
CA PHE A 286 12.01 14.56 -14.94
C PHE A 286 11.41 15.97 -14.86
N THR A 287 11.18 16.51 -13.66
CA THR A 287 10.69 17.89 -13.50
C THR A 287 11.67 18.93 -14.03
N GLY A 288 12.96 18.63 -14.05
CA GLY A 288 14.01 19.44 -14.68
C GLY A 288 14.09 19.30 -16.21
N GLY A 289 13.11 18.66 -16.83
CA GLY A 289 13.01 18.47 -18.28
C GLY A 289 13.86 17.34 -18.85
N LYS A 290 14.46 16.49 -18.00
CA LYS A 290 15.20 15.30 -18.42
C LYS A 290 14.26 14.11 -18.53
N GLY A 291 14.08 13.59 -19.73
CA GLY A 291 13.19 12.49 -20.04
C GLY A 291 11.85 12.91 -20.63
N ARG A 292 11.20 11.98 -21.32
CA ARG A 292 9.86 12.16 -21.90
C ARG A 292 8.77 11.68 -21.01
N PHE A 293 9.01 10.52 -20.36
CA PHE A 293 8.07 9.81 -19.52
C PHE A 293 8.65 9.55 -18.13
N LEU A 294 7.74 9.39 -17.18
CA LEU A 294 7.99 8.93 -15.82
C LEU A 294 6.83 7.99 -15.44
N ILE A 295 7.10 6.71 -15.25
CA ILE A 295 6.12 5.78 -14.70
C ILE A 295 6.17 5.92 -13.18
N ALA A 296 5.07 6.37 -12.58
CA ALA A 296 5.03 6.68 -11.15
C ALA A 296 3.59 6.76 -10.64
N GLY A 297 3.44 6.75 -9.33
CA GLY A 297 2.14 6.88 -8.70
C GLY A 297 1.65 8.31 -8.52
N THR A 298 0.33 8.40 -8.34
CA THR A 298 -0.39 9.68 -8.23
C THR A 298 -0.05 10.49 -6.99
N TRP A 299 0.68 9.94 -6.03
CA TRP A 299 1.27 10.71 -4.91
C TRP A 299 2.25 11.81 -5.33
N LEU A 300 2.69 11.84 -6.60
CA LEU A 300 3.53 12.90 -7.15
C LEU A 300 2.75 14.06 -7.80
N VAL A 301 1.43 13.96 -7.96
CA VAL A 301 0.62 14.92 -8.74
C VAL A 301 0.86 16.36 -8.29
N ALA A 302 0.73 16.64 -7.00
CA ALA A 302 0.93 18.00 -6.47
C ALA A 302 2.36 18.53 -6.69
N ASP A 303 3.39 17.68 -6.51
CA ASP A 303 4.78 18.07 -6.70
C ASP A 303 5.11 18.28 -8.18
N LEU A 304 4.59 17.44 -9.07
CA LEU A 304 4.76 17.57 -10.53
C LEU A 304 4.03 18.80 -11.06
N ALA A 305 2.77 19.01 -10.68
CA ALA A 305 1.98 20.19 -11.04
C ALA A 305 2.69 21.49 -10.59
N LYS A 306 3.14 21.54 -9.34
CA LYS A 306 3.85 22.68 -8.79
C LYS A 306 5.13 23.01 -9.55
N ARG A 307 5.89 22.01 -10.03
CA ARG A 307 7.20 22.21 -10.66
C ARG A 307 7.12 22.43 -12.16
N MET A 308 6.15 21.82 -12.83
CA MET A 308 6.06 21.79 -14.28
C MET A 308 4.86 22.60 -14.83
N GLY A 309 3.88 22.95 -13.97
CA GLY A 309 2.66 23.64 -14.39
C GLY A 309 1.95 22.84 -15.50
N ASP A 310 1.53 23.53 -16.55
CA ASP A 310 0.81 22.92 -17.68
C ASP A 310 1.70 22.06 -18.60
N ASN A 311 3.01 21.94 -18.29
CA ASN A 311 3.95 21.18 -19.13
C ASN A 311 4.02 19.69 -18.75
N VAL A 312 3.25 19.23 -17.79
CA VAL A 312 3.13 17.81 -17.43
C VAL A 312 1.70 17.32 -17.70
N GLY A 313 1.59 16.08 -18.17
CA GLY A 313 0.31 15.39 -18.32
C GLY A 313 0.40 13.97 -17.79
N PHE A 314 -0.72 13.28 -17.76
CA PHE A 314 -0.86 11.92 -17.25
C PHE A 314 -1.73 11.08 -18.17
N PHE A 315 -1.35 9.82 -18.37
CA PHE A 315 -2.20 8.81 -19.00
C PHE A 315 -1.93 7.43 -18.38
N LEU A 316 -2.90 6.53 -18.49
CA LEU A 316 -2.71 5.13 -18.13
C LEU A 316 -1.91 4.42 -19.21
N MET A 317 -1.00 3.49 -18.84
CA MET A 317 -0.29 2.69 -19.83
C MET A 317 -1.30 2.04 -20.78
N PRO A 318 -1.22 2.32 -22.08
CA PRO A 318 -2.20 1.81 -23.01
C PRO A 318 -2.02 0.31 -23.26
N GLY A 319 -3.11 -0.38 -23.56
CA GLY A 319 -3.12 -1.77 -23.98
C GLY A 319 -2.53 -2.01 -25.37
N ALA A 320 -2.55 -3.26 -25.80
CA ALA A 320 -2.07 -3.64 -27.13
C ALA A 320 -2.91 -3.01 -28.27
N GLN A 321 -4.19 -2.75 -28.02
CA GLN A 321 -5.13 -2.20 -29.01
C GLN A 321 -5.70 -0.85 -28.51
N ALA A 322 -5.90 0.07 -29.42
CA ALA A 322 -6.55 1.33 -29.12
C ALA A 322 -8.01 1.09 -28.64
N GLY A 323 -8.40 1.79 -27.56
CA GLY A 323 -9.75 1.65 -26.99
C GLY A 323 -9.95 0.39 -26.16
N ALA A 324 -8.90 -0.38 -25.85
CA ALA A 324 -8.99 -1.45 -24.87
C ALA A 324 -9.36 -0.90 -23.48
N ASP A 325 -10.10 -1.67 -22.70
CA ASP A 325 -10.40 -1.32 -21.31
C ASP A 325 -9.09 -1.08 -20.53
N PRO A 326 -8.96 0.04 -19.82
CA PRO A 326 -7.75 0.36 -19.10
C PRO A 326 -7.54 -0.58 -17.92
N VAL A 327 -6.28 -1.00 -17.73
CA VAL A 327 -5.83 -1.71 -16.53
C VAL A 327 -4.65 -0.97 -15.95
N ALA A 328 -4.68 -0.71 -14.66
CA ALA A 328 -3.57 -0.10 -13.95
C ALA A 328 -3.43 -0.67 -12.55
N LEU A 329 -2.18 -0.74 -12.10
CA LEU A 329 -1.91 -1.08 -10.71
C LEU A 329 -2.23 0.09 -9.80
N GLY A 330 -2.67 -0.24 -8.58
CA GLY A 330 -3.02 0.74 -7.58
C GLY A 330 -4.10 0.22 -6.64
N GLY A 331 -4.77 1.14 -6.01
CA GLY A 331 -5.82 0.91 -5.03
C GLY A 331 -5.99 2.16 -4.21
N GLU A 332 -5.39 2.16 -3.06
CA GLU A 332 -5.47 3.26 -2.13
C GLU A 332 -4.15 3.45 -1.38
N SER A 333 -3.95 4.65 -0.83
CA SER A 333 -2.85 4.94 0.08
C SER A 333 -2.91 4.05 1.33
N LEU A 334 -1.91 4.16 2.19
CA LEU A 334 -1.89 3.41 3.44
C LEU A 334 -3.15 3.74 4.28
N PRO A 335 -3.88 2.72 4.78
CA PRO A 335 -5.03 2.95 5.66
C PRO A 335 -4.59 3.44 7.04
N PHE A 336 -5.36 4.36 7.60
CA PHE A 336 -5.29 4.69 9.02
C PHE A 336 -5.92 3.56 9.82
N THR A 337 -5.14 2.98 10.73
CA THR A 337 -5.52 1.87 11.60
C THR A 337 -5.52 2.32 13.06
N ILE A 338 -6.30 1.66 13.92
CA ILE A 338 -6.32 1.93 15.36
C ILE A 338 -5.48 0.87 16.06
N THR A 339 -4.47 1.29 16.83
CA THR A 339 -3.64 0.33 17.57
C THR A 339 -4.41 -0.30 18.72
N SER A 340 -4.06 -1.55 19.04
CA SER A 340 -4.73 -2.27 20.14
C SER A 340 -4.45 -1.65 21.53
N LYS A 341 -3.39 -0.84 21.63
CA LYS A 341 -3.00 -0.15 22.86
C LYS A 341 -3.60 1.24 23.02
N SER A 342 -4.29 1.76 22.00
CA SER A 342 -4.95 3.05 22.11
C SER A 342 -5.95 3.07 23.28
N GLN A 343 -5.82 4.09 24.13
CA GLN A 343 -6.75 4.33 25.23
C GLN A 343 -7.96 5.14 24.77
N HIS A 344 -7.96 5.64 23.53
CA HIS A 344 -8.98 6.51 22.96
C HIS A 344 -9.52 5.99 21.62
N PRO A 345 -9.92 4.68 21.51
CA PRO A 345 -10.30 4.10 20.24
C PRO A 345 -11.53 4.76 19.60
N ASP A 346 -12.47 5.27 20.40
CA ASP A 346 -13.65 5.98 19.90
C ASP A 346 -13.28 7.31 19.25
N VAL A 347 -12.34 8.06 19.87
CA VAL A 347 -11.83 9.32 19.30
C VAL A 347 -10.98 9.04 18.06
N ALA A 348 -10.20 7.94 18.06
CA ALA A 348 -9.43 7.51 16.93
C ALA A 348 -10.35 7.15 15.73
N ALA A 349 -11.46 6.44 15.97
CA ALA A 349 -12.42 6.11 14.93
C ALA A 349 -13.13 7.37 14.39
N ALA A 350 -13.48 8.32 15.25
CA ALA A 350 -14.05 9.60 14.83
C ALA A 350 -13.04 10.43 14.01
N TYR A 351 -11.75 10.33 14.32
CA TYR A 351 -10.69 10.96 13.54
C TYR A 351 -10.56 10.31 12.16
N ILE A 352 -10.56 8.98 12.05
CA ILE A 352 -10.56 8.27 10.76
C ILE A 352 -11.80 8.62 9.94
N ASP A 353 -13.00 8.67 10.57
CA ASP A 353 -14.23 9.08 9.89
C ASP A 353 -14.11 10.50 9.33
N PHE A 354 -13.52 11.42 10.09
CA PHE A 354 -13.29 12.80 9.67
C PHE A 354 -12.30 12.91 8.51
N LEU A 355 -11.23 12.11 8.52
CA LEU A 355 -10.26 12.06 7.41
C LEU A 355 -10.84 11.47 6.12
N THR A 356 -12.00 10.84 6.20
CA THR A 356 -12.63 10.10 5.10
C THR A 356 -14.08 10.53 4.84
N ASP A 357 -14.48 11.70 5.32
CA ASP A 357 -15.81 12.26 5.06
C ASP A 357 -15.85 13.12 3.78
N ALA A 358 -17.00 13.66 3.44
CA ALA A 358 -17.18 14.49 2.26
C ALA A 358 -16.34 15.78 2.28
N ASN A 359 -16.06 16.35 3.49
CA ASN A 359 -15.17 17.50 3.61
C ASN A 359 -13.72 17.10 3.30
N ALA A 360 -13.28 15.95 3.82
CA ALA A 360 -11.94 15.45 3.53
C ALA A 360 -11.73 15.22 2.03
N GLN A 361 -12.71 14.66 1.31
CA GLN A 361 -12.64 14.51 -0.16
C GLN A 361 -12.40 15.85 -0.87
N LYS A 362 -13.11 16.90 -0.44
CA LYS A 362 -12.93 18.24 -0.99
C LYS A 362 -11.52 18.76 -0.71
N VAL A 363 -11.03 18.61 0.52
CA VAL A 363 -9.65 19.00 0.89
C VAL A 363 -8.62 18.25 0.09
N LEU A 364 -8.80 16.95 -0.12
CA LEU A 364 -7.92 16.13 -0.95
C LEU A 364 -7.86 16.66 -2.39
N ALA A 365 -9.00 16.89 -3.01
CA ALA A 365 -9.08 17.44 -4.37
C ALA A 365 -8.43 18.83 -4.47
N GLU A 366 -8.65 19.72 -3.49
CA GLU A 366 -8.08 21.07 -3.43
C GLU A 366 -6.54 21.08 -3.18
N THR A 367 -5.98 19.95 -2.78
CA THR A 367 -4.54 19.75 -2.54
C THR A 367 -3.89 18.80 -3.54
N ASP A 368 -4.53 18.61 -4.69
CA ASP A 368 -4.08 17.75 -5.79
C ASP A 368 -3.87 16.28 -5.38
N ASN A 369 -4.63 15.79 -4.40
CA ASN A 369 -4.68 14.38 -4.04
C ASN A 369 -5.95 13.73 -4.58
N LEU A 370 -5.88 12.43 -4.84
CA LEU A 370 -6.98 11.63 -5.36
C LEU A 370 -7.79 11.04 -4.20
N PRO A 371 -9.09 11.38 -4.02
CA PRO A 371 -9.92 10.73 -3.00
C PRO A 371 -10.17 9.25 -3.30
N ALA A 372 -10.15 8.39 -2.26
CA ALA A 372 -10.43 6.96 -2.40
C ALA A 372 -11.93 6.62 -2.50
N MET A 373 -12.79 7.52 -2.04
CA MET A 373 -14.23 7.26 -1.96
C MET A 373 -14.89 7.18 -3.34
N LYS A 374 -16.01 6.46 -3.40
CA LYS A 374 -16.83 6.34 -4.62
C LYS A 374 -17.22 7.73 -5.12
N SER A 375 -17.04 7.94 -6.41
CA SER A 375 -17.59 9.09 -7.11
C SER A 375 -17.87 8.71 -8.57
N ASP A 376 -19.03 9.09 -9.08
CA ASP A 376 -19.38 8.92 -10.49
C ASP A 376 -18.78 10.01 -11.37
N THR A 377 -18.23 11.04 -10.76
CA THR A 377 -17.59 12.19 -11.43
C THR A 377 -16.15 12.37 -10.95
N PRO A 378 -15.25 12.85 -11.81
CA PRO A 378 -13.89 13.16 -11.41
C PRO A 378 -13.85 14.18 -10.27
N SER A 379 -12.98 13.95 -9.27
CA SER A 379 -12.80 14.84 -8.12
C SER A 379 -12.14 16.18 -8.48
N ALA A 380 -11.44 16.24 -9.61
CA ALA A 380 -10.87 17.45 -10.23
C ALA A 380 -11.15 17.41 -11.74
N THR A 381 -11.28 18.58 -12.39
CA THR A 381 -11.66 18.69 -13.79
C THR A 381 -10.62 19.39 -14.66
N THR A 382 -9.59 19.98 -14.08
CA THR A 382 -8.57 20.75 -14.80
C THR A 382 -7.16 20.37 -14.38
N GLY A 383 -6.19 20.66 -15.25
CA GLY A 383 -4.78 20.44 -15.00
C GLY A 383 -4.42 18.96 -14.83
N LEU A 384 -3.27 18.69 -14.23
CA LEU A 384 -2.77 17.33 -14.00
C LEU A 384 -3.71 16.53 -13.07
N ALA A 385 -4.23 17.15 -12.03
CA ALA A 385 -5.18 16.51 -11.11
C ALA A 385 -6.47 16.08 -11.84
N GLY A 386 -6.95 16.88 -12.82
CA GLY A 386 -8.10 16.52 -13.65
C GLY A 386 -7.83 15.32 -14.57
N GLU A 387 -6.65 15.24 -15.17
CA GLU A 387 -6.26 14.07 -15.98
C GLU A 387 -6.23 12.79 -15.12
N VAL A 388 -5.65 12.88 -13.92
CA VAL A 388 -5.59 11.74 -12.97
C VAL A 388 -6.98 11.34 -12.46
N ALA A 389 -7.81 12.31 -12.07
CA ALA A 389 -9.18 12.02 -11.60
C ALA A 389 -10.05 11.41 -12.69
N THR A 390 -9.85 11.80 -13.95
CA THR A 390 -10.51 11.20 -15.11
C THR A 390 -10.04 9.75 -15.31
N ALA A 391 -8.75 9.50 -15.23
CA ALA A 391 -8.17 8.16 -15.32
C ALA A 391 -8.71 7.25 -14.21
N TRP A 392 -8.77 7.72 -12.97
CA TRP A 392 -9.35 7.01 -11.84
C TRP A 392 -10.82 6.62 -12.06
N THR A 393 -11.63 7.59 -12.50
CA THR A 393 -13.04 7.34 -12.78
C THR A 393 -13.22 6.32 -13.92
N THR A 394 -12.37 6.40 -14.95
CA THR A 394 -12.37 5.46 -16.07
C THR A 394 -11.99 4.05 -15.64
N LEU A 395 -10.94 3.90 -14.82
CA LEU A 395 -10.57 2.62 -14.24
C LEU A 395 -11.67 2.02 -13.37
N GLY A 396 -12.33 2.84 -12.55
CA GLY A 396 -13.43 2.38 -11.73
C GLY A 396 -14.60 1.84 -12.56
N LYS A 397 -14.95 2.50 -13.66
CA LYS A 397 -16.01 2.05 -14.59
C LYS A 397 -15.65 0.76 -15.33
N ALA A 398 -14.37 0.60 -15.68
CA ALA A 398 -13.85 -0.59 -16.37
C ALA A 398 -13.55 -1.76 -15.42
N ASP A 399 -13.69 -1.56 -14.11
CA ASP A 399 -13.16 -2.49 -13.10
C ASP A 399 -11.69 -2.87 -13.39
N GLY A 400 -10.89 -1.85 -13.78
CA GLY A 400 -9.54 -2.05 -14.32
C GLY A 400 -8.41 -2.01 -13.29
N LEU A 401 -8.73 -1.88 -12.01
CA LEU A 401 -7.73 -1.76 -10.95
C LEU A 401 -7.15 -3.14 -10.59
N ILE A 402 -5.83 -3.25 -10.54
CA ILE A 402 -5.12 -4.42 -10.01
C ILE A 402 -4.33 -4.01 -8.76
N PRO A 403 -4.42 -4.77 -7.65
CA PRO A 403 -3.71 -4.45 -6.42
C PRO A 403 -2.21 -4.71 -6.56
N TYR A 404 -1.41 -4.05 -5.73
CA TYR A 404 0.05 -4.23 -5.69
C TYR A 404 0.45 -5.67 -5.35
N LEU A 405 1.42 -6.21 -6.07
CA LEU A 405 1.92 -7.58 -5.87
C LEU A 405 2.57 -7.80 -4.51
N ASP A 406 3.19 -6.76 -3.94
CA ASP A 406 3.89 -6.84 -2.66
C ASP A 406 2.97 -7.17 -1.48
N TYR A 407 1.65 -7.12 -1.67
CA TYR A 407 0.65 -7.51 -0.66
C TYR A 407 0.55 -9.03 -0.46
N THR A 408 1.08 -9.84 -1.39
CA THR A 408 0.77 -11.28 -1.54
C THR A 408 1.22 -12.13 -0.36
N THR A 409 2.47 -11.99 0.13
CA THR A 409 3.00 -12.77 1.24
C THR A 409 3.79 -11.90 2.24
N THR A 410 4.18 -12.49 3.35
CA THR A 410 4.92 -11.78 4.40
C THR A 410 6.31 -11.28 3.98
N THR A 411 6.91 -11.90 2.96
CA THR A 411 8.26 -11.61 2.47
C THR A 411 8.26 -11.14 1.01
N PHE A 412 7.09 -11.08 0.37
CA PHE A 412 7.01 -10.89 -1.09
C PHE A 412 7.66 -9.58 -1.56
N TYR A 413 7.51 -8.50 -0.80
CA TYR A 413 8.17 -7.22 -1.12
C TYR A 413 9.69 -7.39 -1.29
N ASP A 414 10.35 -8.04 -0.34
CA ASP A 414 11.80 -8.26 -0.40
C ASP A 414 12.19 -9.22 -1.52
N ASP A 415 11.45 -10.32 -1.66
CA ASP A 415 11.72 -11.36 -2.65
C ASP A 415 11.56 -10.84 -4.07
N VAL A 416 10.42 -10.21 -4.39
CA VAL A 416 10.14 -9.73 -5.76
C VAL A 416 11.03 -8.54 -6.12
N SER A 417 11.27 -7.61 -5.18
CA SER A 417 12.11 -6.45 -5.46
C SER A 417 13.56 -6.85 -5.76
N ALA A 418 14.11 -7.80 -5.01
CA ALA A 418 15.44 -8.35 -5.27
C ALA A 418 15.51 -9.13 -6.59
N ALA A 419 14.47 -9.88 -6.92
CA ALA A 419 14.37 -10.62 -8.18
C ALA A 419 14.29 -9.67 -9.39
N ILE A 420 13.47 -8.59 -9.29
CA ILE A 420 13.35 -7.57 -10.34
C ILE A 420 14.68 -6.82 -10.56
N GLN A 421 15.43 -6.49 -9.52
CA GLN A 421 16.75 -5.87 -9.69
C GLN A 421 17.70 -6.77 -10.50
N LYS A 422 17.67 -8.09 -10.28
CA LYS A 422 18.47 -9.05 -11.06
C LYS A 422 17.97 -9.18 -12.51
N LEU A 423 16.64 -9.19 -12.69
CA LEU A 423 16.01 -9.24 -14.02
C LEU A 423 16.41 -8.02 -14.86
N LEU A 424 16.24 -6.81 -14.31
CA LEU A 424 16.59 -5.55 -14.94
C LEU A 424 18.08 -5.42 -15.24
N ALA A 425 18.94 -5.99 -14.38
CA ALA A 425 20.39 -6.06 -14.61
C ALA A 425 20.81 -7.16 -15.62
N GLY A 426 19.87 -7.90 -16.20
CA GLY A 426 20.14 -9.01 -17.13
C GLY A 426 20.82 -10.23 -16.50
N LYS A 427 20.80 -10.34 -15.16
CA LYS A 427 21.45 -11.44 -14.40
C LYS A 427 20.55 -12.66 -14.22
N THR A 428 19.29 -12.57 -14.57
CA THR A 428 18.31 -13.66 -14.47
C THR A 428 17.47 -13.66 -15.76
N ALA A 429 17.25 -14.82 -16.34
CA ALA A 429 16.33 -14.96 -17.48
C ALA A 429 14.87 -14.79 -17.01
N PRO A 430 13.96 -14.29 -17.87
CA PRO A 430 12.55 -14.07 -17.50
C PRO A 430 11.84 -15.31 -16.93
N ALA A 431 12.05 -16.48 -17.53
CA ALA A 431 11.47 -17.74 -17.06
C ALA A 431 12.01 -18.16 -15.68
N ASP A 432 13.31 -17.95 -15.43
CA ASP A 432 13.92 -18.26 -14.13
C ASP A 432 13.48 -17.25 -13.07
N PHE A 433 13.24 -15.99 -13.45
CA PHE A 433 12.63 -14.98 -12.59
C PHE A 433 11.24 -15.43 -12.11
N SER A 434 10.35 -15.81 -13.04
CA SER A 434 8.98 -16.24 -12.68
C SER A 434 8.99 -17.46 -11.77
N LYS A 435 9.82 -18.48 -12.06
CA LYS A 435 9.98 -19.68 -11.23
C LYS A 435 10.53 -19.34 -9.83
N SER A 436 11.54 -18.46 -9.76
CA SER A 436 12.14 -18.05 -8.49
C SER A 436 11.14 -17.34 -7.60
N VAL A 437 10.35 -16.40 -8.14
CA VAL A 437 9.31 -15.69 -7.42
C VAL A 437 8.21 -16.64 -6.95
N GLN A 438 7.76 -17.55 -7.82
CA GLN A 438 6.80 -18.59 -7.43
C GLN A 438 7.32 -19.50 -6.31
N GLY A 439 8.62 -19.84 -6.34
CA GLY A 439 9.28 -20.59 -5.27
C GLY A 439 9.26 -19.87 -3.93
N SER A 440 9.50 -18.56 -3.90
CA SER A 440 9.40 -17.73 -2.70
C SER A 440 7.98 -17.74 -2.13
N VAL A 441 6.96 -17.61 -2.98
CA VAL A 441 5.55 -17.67 -2.56
C VAL A 441 5.22 -19.01 -1.92
N ALA A 442 5.63 -20.13 -2.54
CA ALA A 442 5.40 -21.47 -1.99
C ALA A 442 6.10 -21.66 -0.63
N SER A 443 7.33 -21.17 -0.49
CA SER A 443 8.09 -21.24 0.77
C SER A 443 7.45 -20.40 1.87
N SER A 444 6.98 -19.19 1.57
CA SER A 444 6.28 -18.31 2.51
C SER A 444 4.97 -18.96 3.01
N LYS A 445 4.19 -19.57 2.10
CA LYS A 445 2.95 -20.28 2.48
C LYS A 445 3.21 -21.48 3.37
N ALA A 446 4.28 -22.22 3.17
CA ALA A 446 4.63 -23.36 3.99
C ALA A 446 5.08 -22.97 5.42
N SER A 447 5.50 -21.70 5.61
CA SER A 447 6.01 -21.15 6.89
C SER A 447 4.97 -20.36 7.67
N SER A 448 3.78 -20.12 7.12
CA SER A 448 2.70 -19.29 7.70
C SER A 448 1.70 -20.13 8.48
#